data_ba0966d7837219b254dceafd6c929807
#
_entry.id   ba0966d7837219b254dceafd6c929807
#
_cell.length_a   1.000
_cell.length_b   1.000
_cell.length_c   1.000
_cell.angle_alpha   90.00
_cell.angle_beta   90.00
_cell.angle_gamma   90.00
#
_symmetry.space_group_name_H-M   'P 1'
#
loop_
_entity.id
_entity.type
_entity.pdbx_description
1 polymer ?
#
loop_
_entity_poly.entity_id
_entity_poly.type
_entity_poly.pdbx_seq_one_letter_code
_entity_poly.pdbx_strand_id
1 'polypeptide(L)'
;EFAVLMGMLVAWTGGPVFLSLARRLRRLPATSALRGVLRDWWALARLGLLLLFPPAAVMVAAMSLIRNCAPLEGAALYLLIPGMGALFIAAVVLLLSTAFRRRAGWVLFVLLFALLAQPFVEILTQPQLYAYNHVFGMFVGLSWDQLQPPLGTLLLFRCLTLSFVVMMLAVTAALRSLARPSRASSRLALAAVFLLGLLPAALLLRQADALGFRNSETHLRTVLHATLRTEHFDIHYDPASVPAGDLAFIADEHEFQFSDVRAALNIRYDRRITSWLYPDDETKGRLFGTVTSEVARPWLAEMHIGIDAIEASLRHELVHVMAAEFGPRYIGV
;
A
#
# COMPACT_ATOMS: atom_id res chain seq x y z
N GLU A 1 4.49 12.57 -0.03
CA GLU A 1 4.42 12.69 -1.51
C GLU A 1 5.83 12.72 -2.13
N PHE A 2 6.71 13.63 -1.72
CA PHE A 2 8.07 13.74 -2.28
C PHE A 2 8.86 12.43 -2.19
N ALA A 3 8.80 11.71 -1.08
CA ALA A 3 9.48 10.42 -0.90
C ALA A 3 8.97 9.35 -1.88
N VAL A 4 7.68 9.34 -2.18
CA VAL A 4 7.06 8.45 -3.18
C VAL A 4 7.58 8.79 -4.59
N LEU A 5 7.59 10.07 -4.96
CA LEU A 5 8.14 10.54 -6.23
C LEU A 5 9.61 10.14 -6.40
N MET A 6 10.41 10.25 -5.33
CA MET A 6 11.82 9.83 -5.37
C MET A 6 11.97 8.31 -5.52
N GLY A 7 11.11 7.52 -4.88
CA GLY A 7 11.04 6.07 -5.10
C GLY A 7 10.73 5.73 -6.56
N MET A 8 9.77 6.41 -7.18
CA MET A 8 9.44 6.28 -8.60
C MET A 8 10.64 6.65 -9.49
N LEU A 9 11.28 7.78 -9.23
CA LEU A 9 12.43 8.24 -10.00
C LEU A 9 13.55 7.19 -9.99
N VAL A 10 13.93 6.69 -8.83
CA VAL A 10 14.98 5.66 -8.70
C VAL A 10 14.59 4.36 -9.40
N ALA A 11 13.34 3.94 -9.29
CA ALA A 11 12.88 2.71 -9.94
C ALA A 11 12.88 2.81 -11.47
N TRP A 12 12.37 3.90 -12.03
CA TRP A 12 12.23 4.06 -13.48
C TRP A 12 13.51 4.50 -14.18
N THR A 13 14.24 5.47 -13.63
CA THR A 13 15.49 5.94 -14.25
C THR A 13 16.67 5.05 -13.91
N GLY A 14 16.74 4.54 -12.68
CA GLY A 14 17.78 3.63 -12.22
C GLY A 14 17.69 2.24 -12.79
N GLY A 15 16.49 1.72 -13.07
CA GLY A 15 16.26 0.35 -13.49
C GLY A 15 17.09 -0.11 -14.70
N PRO A 16 17.11 0.60 -15.84
CA PRO A 16 17.94 0.28 -17.00
C PRO A 16 19.45 0.35 -16.71
N VAL A 17 19.89 1.35 -15.96
CA VAL A 17 21.29 1.52 -15.54
C VAL A 17 21.70 0.36 -14.63
N PHE A 18 20.86 0.01 -13.65
CA PHE A 18 21.10 -1.11 -12.75
C PHE A 18 21.17 -2.44 -13.50
N LEU A 19 20.31 -2.66 -14.50
CA LEU A 19 20.38 -3.86 -15.34
C LEU A 19 21.72 -3.98 -16.10
N SER A 20 22.21 -2.86 -16.65
CA SER A 20 23.48 -2.84 -17.35
C SER A 20 24.65 -3.17 -16.41
N LEU A 21 24.65 -2.54 -15.24
CA LEU A 21 25.64 -2.76 -14.19
C LEU A 21 25.57 -4.19 -13.63
N ALA A 22 24.39 -4.71 -13.34
CA ALA A 22 24.18 -6.08 -12.86
C ALA A 22 24.78 -7.13 -13.85
N ARG A 23 24.63 -6.90 -15.16
CA ARG A 23 25.24 -7.76 -16.20
C ARG A 23 26.76 -7.72 -16.18
N ARG A 24 27.36 -6.56 -15.91
CA ARG A 24 28.83 -6.39 -15.79
C ARG A 24 29.35 -7.06 -14.52
N LEU A 25 28.73 -6.77 -13.37
CA LEU A 25 29.13 -7.30 -12.06
C LEU A 25 29.09 -8.84 -12.04
N ARG A 26 28.12 -9.46 -12.71
CA ARG A 26 28.01 -10.93 -12.79
C ARG A 26 29.23 -11.61 -13.41
N ARG A 27 30.01 -10.90 -14.22
CA ARG A 27 31.24 -11.44 -14.86
C ARG A 27 32.43 -11.48 -13.91
N LEU A 28 32.36 -10.75 -12.77
CA LEU A 28 33.46 -10.69 -11.82
C LEU A 28 33.57 -12.00 -11.03
N PRO A 29 34.78 -12.45 -10.73
CA PRO A 29 34.99 -13.66 -9.94
C PRO A 29 34.47 -13.49 -8.52
N ALA A 30 33.98 -14.57 -7.94
CA ALA A 30 33.53 -14.63 -6.54
C ALA A 30 33.84 -16.01 -5.96
N THR A 31 34.24 -16.03 -4.68
CA THR A 31 34.61 -17.25 -3.96
C THR A 31 33.41 -18.18 -3.70
N SER A 32 32.20 -17.61 -3.60
CA SER A 32 30.94 -18.36 -3.52
C SER A 32 29.83 -17.61 -4.25
N ALA A 33 28.77 -18.31 -4.63
CA ALA A 33 27.61 -17.71 -5.28
C ALA A 33 26.95 -16.65 -4.39
N LEU A 34 26.76 -16.94 -3.10
CA LEU A 34 26.13 -16.03 -2.16
C LEU A 34 26.96 -14.75 -1.96
N ARG A 35 28.28 -14.87 -1.73
CA ARG A 35 29.16 -13.70 -1.59
C ARG A 35 29.15 -12.82 -2.85
N GLY A 36 29.15 -13.45 -4.03
CA GLY A 36 29.06 -12.72 -5.29
C GLY A 36 27.73 -11.97 -5.43
N VAL A 37 26.60 -12.60 -5.05
CA VAL A 37 25.27 -11.99 -5.09
C VAL A 37 25.19 -10.82 -4.10
N LEU A 38 25.66 -11.00 -2.86
CA LEU A 38 25.65 -9.92 -1.85
C LEU A 38 26.50 -8.72 -2.26
N ARG A 39 27.71 -8.97 -2.82
CA ARG A 39 28.56 -7.91 -3.37
C ARG A 39 27.85 -7.13 -4.47
N ASP A 40 27.27 -7.85 -5.44
CA ASP A 40 26.63 -7.26 -6.61
C ASP A 40 25.36 -6.49 -6.20
N TRP A 41 24.58 -7.06 -5.28
CA TRP A 41 23.41 -6.38 -4.71
C TRP A 41 23.80 -5.10 -3.99
N TRP A 42 24.82 -5.15 -3.12
CA TRP A 42 25.27 -3.98 -2.38
C TRP A 42 25.81 -2.89 -3.30
N ALA A 43 26.49 -3.24 -4.39
CA ALA A 43 26.95 -2.26 -5.38
C ALA A 43 25.76 -1.54 -6.06
N LEU A 44 24.69 -2.28 -6.42
CA LEU A 44 23.46 -1.69 -6.97
C LEU A 44 22.70 -0.85 -5.92
N ALA A 45 22.57 -1.38 -4.71
CA ALA A 45 21.90 -0.71 -3.59
C ALA A 45 22.58 0.63 -3.26
N ARG A 46 23.92 0.63 -3.14
CA ARG A 46 24.69 1.85 -2.92
C ARG A 46 24.48 2.88 -4.01
N LEU A 47 24.43 2.48 -5.27
CA LEU A 47 24.15 3.40 -6.37
C LEU A 47 22.74 4.00 -6.22
N GLY A 48 21.72 3.17 -5.89
CA GLY A 48 20.38 3.64 -5.61
C GLY A 48 20.30 4.63 -4.46
N LEU A 49 20.99 4.34 -3.36
CA LEU A 49 21.07 5.24 -2.19
C LEU A 49 21.82 6.55 -2.51
N LEU A 50 22.88 6.50 -3.32
CA LEU A 50 23.60 7.70 -3.78
C LEU A 50 22.73 8.59 -4.66
N LEU A 51 21.85 8.02 -5.49
CA LEU A 51 20.90 8.80 -6.29
C LEU A 51 19.84 9.52 -5.44
N LEU A 52 19.60 9.07 -4.21
CA LEU A 52 18.71 9.73 -3.26
C LEU A 52 19.38 10.89 -2.50
N PHE A 53 20.70 11.00 -2.53
CA PHE A 53 21.41 12.04 -1.79
C PHE A 53 21.11 13.47 -2.30
N PRO A 54 21.14 13.79 -3.62
CA PRO A 54 20.85 15.15 -4.09
C PRO A 54 19.45 15.64 -3.69
N PRO A 55 18.35 14.90 -3.88
CA PRO A 55 17.03 15.36 -3.41
C PRO A 55 16.95 15.47 -1.88
N ALA A 56 17.63 14.60 -1.11
CA ALA A 56 17.71 14.75 0.33
C ALA A 56 18.42 16.04 0.74
N ALA A 57 19.52 16.39 0.07
CA ALA A 57 20.25 17.63 0.31
C ALA A 57 19.38 18.87 0.02
N VAL A 58 18.59 18.83 -1.07
CA VAL A 58 17.62 19.90 -1.37
C VAL A 58 16.55 20.01 -0.29
N MET A 59 16.02 18.89 0.22
CA MET A 59 15.06 18.92 1.32
C MET A 59 15.65 19.52 2.60
N VAL A 60 16.88 19.13 2.96
CA VAL A 60 17.58 19.67 4.14
C VAL A 60 17.82 21.17 3.97
N ALA A 61 18.24 21.61 2.78
CA ALA A 61 18.41 23.03 2.49
C ALA A 61 17.08 23.79 2.58
N ALA A 62 15.98 23.21 2.08
CA ALA A 62 14.66 23.82 2.16
C ALA A 62 14.15 23.99 3.60
N MET A 63 14.60 23.16 4.56
CA MET A 63 14.25 23.30 5.98
C MET A 63 14.75 24.61 6.61
N SER A 64 15.76 25.24 6.02
CA SER A 64 16.23 26.58 6.46
C SER A 64 15.26 27.69 6.02
N LEU A 65 14.45 27.46 4.99
CA LEU A 65 13.49 28.43 4.41
C LEU A 65 12.05 28.19 4.86
N ILE A 66 11.69 26.93 5.13
CA ILE A 66 10.34 26.52 5.48
C ILE A 66 10.38 25.87 6.87
N ARG A 67 9.52 26.34 7.77
CA ARG A 67 9.39 25.72 9.10
C ARG A 67 8.91 24.27 8.95
N ASN A 68 9.69 23.35 9.48
CA ASN A 68 9.33 21.93 9.54
C ASN A 68 9.13 21.53 11.01
N CYS A 69 7.91 21.08 11.35
CA CYS A 69 7.57 20.69 12.71
C CYS A 69 8.09 19.31 13.11
N ALA A 70 8.40 18.43 12.15
CA ALA A 70 8.80 17.03 12.38
C ALA A 70 9.99 16.57 11.50
N PRO A 71 11.17 17.19 11.59
CA PRO A 71 12.30 16.88 10.70
C PRO A 71 12.82 15.45 10.84
N LEU A 72 12.82 14.88 12.04
CA LEU A 72 13.27 13.51 12.28
C LEU A 72 12.31 12.47 11.68
N GLU A 73 11.03 12.71 11.78
CA GLU A 73 10.00 11.87 11.16
C GLU A 73 10.10 11.91 9.63
N GLY A 74 10.25 13.10 9.05
CA GLY A 74 10.51 13.26 7.62
C GLY A 74 11.76 12.52 7.14
N ALA A 75 12.84 12.57 7.91
CA ALA A 75 14.06 11.82 7.60
C ALA A 75 13.85 10.30 7.72
N ALA A 76 13.12 9.84 8.74
CA ALA A 76 12.76 8.43 8.90
C ALA A 76 11.92 7.93 7.72
N LEU A 77 10.88 8.67 7.33
CA LEU A 77 10.05 8.35 6.17
C LEU A 77 10.87 8.34 4.87
N TYR A 78 11.81 9.27 4.70
CA TYR A 78 12.68 9.29 3.54
C TYR A 78 13.61 8.06 3.46
N LEU A 79 14.11 7.57 4.58
CA LEU A 79 14.88 6.32 4.62
C LEU A 79 14.01 5.09 4.41
N LEU A 80 12.82 5.06 5.04
CA LEU A 80 11.92 3.92 4.97
C LEU A 80 11.21 3.80 3.61
N ILE A 81 10.92 4.89 2.91
CA ILE A 81 10.18 4.84 1.65
C ILE A 81 11.16 4.67 0.47
N PRO A 82 11.86 5.71 -0.03
CA PRO A 82 12.72 5.53 -1.20
C PRO A 82 14.01 4.74 -0.88
N GLY A 83 14.55 4.84 0.34
CA GLY A 83 15.76 4.09 0.72
C GLY A 83 15.52 2.57 0.66
N MET A 84 14.45 2.10 1.30
CA MET A 84 14.07 0.68 1.25
C MET A 84 13.62 0.24 -0.15
N GLY A 85 12.95 1.12 -0.90
CA GLY A 85 12.62 0.90 -2.31
C GLY A 85 13.86 0.65 -3.16
N ALA A 86 14.95 1.42 -2.95
CA ALA A 86 16.21 1.23 -3.66
C ALA A 86 16.84 -0.14 -3.36
N LEU A 87 16.82 -0.60 -2.10
CA LEU A 87 17.29 -1.93 -1.72
C LEU A 87 16.48 -3.04 -2.39
N PHE A 88 15.17 -2.89 -2.43
CA PHE A 88 14.24 -3.84 -3.06
C PHE A 88 14.48 -3.90 -4.58
N ILE A 89 14.50 -2.77 -5.27
CA ILE A 89 14.75 -2.71 -6.72
C ILE A 89 16.12 -3.29 -7.07
N ALA A 90 17.15 -3.05 -6.28
CA ALA A 90 18.46 -3.67 -6.49
C ALA A 90 18.38 -5.22 -6.47
N ALA A 91 17.62 -5.80 -5.55
CA ALA A 91 17.41 -7.25 -5.49
C ALA A 91 16.58 -7.79 -6.68
N VAL A 92 15.51 -7.08 -7.05
CA VAL A 92 14.67 -7.40 -8.22
C VAL A 92 15.51 -7.41 -9.49
N VAL A 93 16.26 -6.34 -9.75
CA VAL A 93 17.10 -6.21 -10.95
C VAL A 93 18.16 -7.32 -11.01
N LEU A 94 18.77 -7.64 -9.87
CA LEU A 94 19.77 -8.69 -9.81
C LEU A 94 19.17 -10.09 -10.12
N LEU A 95 18.00 -10.37 -9.56
CA LEU A 95 17.25 -11.59 -9.84
C LEU A 95 16.86 -11.66 -11.32
N LEU A 96 16.21 -10.63 -11.86
CA LEU A 96 15.75 -10.59 -13.24
C LEU A 96 16.91 -10.69 -14.24
N SER A 97 18.04 -9.99 -14.00
CA SER A 97 19.22 -10.09 -14.85
C SER A 97 19.86 -11.49 -14.83
N THR A 98 19.64 -12.25 -13.77
CA THR A 98 20.15 -13.62 -13.62
C THR A 98 19.21 -14.62 -14.29
N ALA A 99 17.90 -14.49 -14.08
CA ALA A 99 16.87 -15.40 -14.61
C ALA A 99 16.58 -15.16 -16.11
N PHE A 100 16.48 -13.89 -16.53
CA PHE A 100 16.03 -13.51 -17.88
C PHE A 100 17.11 -12.74 -18.65
N ARG A 101 18.08 -13.47 -19.22
CA ARG A 101 19.29 -12.87 -19.85
C ARG A 101 19.00 -11.80 -20.90
N ARG A 102 18.04 -12.03 -21.80
CA ARG A 102 17.68 -11.09 -22.90
C ARG A 102 16.43 -10.26 -22.59
N ARG A 103 15.46 -10.83 -21.87
CA ARG A 103 14.14 -10.23 -21.61
C ARG A 103 14.05 -9.48 -20.29
N ALA A 104 15.12 -9.41 -19.48
CA ALA A 104 15.11 -8.80 -18.16
C ALA A 104 14.58 -7.35 -18.16
N GLY A 105 14.85 -6.57 -19.22
CA GLY A 105 14.34 -5.19 -19.34
C GLY A 105 12.82 -5.13 -19.50
N TRP A 106 12.27 -5.97 -20.35
CA TRP A 106 10.82 -6.05 -20.52
C TRP A 106 10.11 -6.55 -19.27
N VAL A 107 10.66 -7.59 -18.63
CA VAL A 107 10.08 -8.11 -17.38
C VAL A 107 10.14 -7.07 -16.28
N LEU A 108 11.26 -6.32 -16.18
CA LEU A 108 11.35 -5.21 -15.23
C LEU A 108 10.32 -4.12 -15.53
N PHE A 109 10.15 -3.73 -16.78
CA PHE A 109 9.17 -2.72 -17.19
C PHE A 109 7.74 -3.14 -16.79
N VAL A 110 7.34 -4.36 -17.14
CA VAL A 110 6.02 -4.91 -16.78
C VAL A 110 5.83 -4.96 -15.26
N LEU A 111 6.86 -5.39 -14.52
CA LEU A 111 6.81 -5.46 -13.07
C LEU A 111 6.68 -4.06 -12.44
N LEU A 112 7.46 -3.08 -12.90
CA LEU A 112 7.36 -1.70 -12.40
C LEU A 112 6.01 -1.09 -12.71
N PHE A 113 5.45 -1.37 -13.90
CA PHE A 113 4.11 -0.93 -14.26
C PHE A 113 3.04 -1.59 -13.36
N ALA A 114 3.14 -2.89 -13.11
CA ALA A 114 2.23 -3.59 -12.20
C ALA A 114 2.33 -3.05 -10.77
N LEU A 115 3.55 -2.78 -10.28
CA LEU A 115 3.76 -2.17 -8.95
C LEU A 115 3.23 -0.73 -8.88
N LEU A 116 3.26 0.02 -9.98
CA LEU A 116 2.66 1.35 -10.05
C LEU A 116 1.12 1.27 -10.09
N ALA A 117 0.56 0.30 -10.79
CA ALA A 117 -0.89 0.10 -10.90
C ALA A 117 -1.52 -0.47 -9.61
N GLN A 118 -0.75 -1.25 -8.82
CA GLN A 118 -1.25 -1.95 -7.63
C GLN A 118 -1.97 -1.02 -6.63
N PRO A 119 -1.45 0.15 -6.23
CA PRO A 119 -2.15 1.04 -5.31
C PRO A 119 -3.51 1.50 -5.83
N PHE A 120 -3.61 1.80 -7.11
CA PHE A 120 -4.87 2.22 -7.74
C PHE A 120 -5.89 1.08 -7.75
N VAL A 121 -5.45 -0.14 -8.08
CA VAL A 121 -6.32 -1.32 -8.03
C VAL A 121 -6.80 -1.57 -6.60
N GLU A 122 -5.92 -1.50 -5.61
CA GLU A 122 -6.30 -1.69 -4.21
C GLU A 122 -7.32 -0.65 -3.74
N ILE A 123 -7.08 0.65 -3.98
CA ILE A 123 -7.99 1.72 -3.60
C ILE A 123 -9.35 1.60 -4.30
N LEU A 124 -9.38 1.10 -5.54
CA LEU A 124 -10.63 0.91 -6.28
C LEU A 124 -11.41 -0.33 -5.84
N THR A 125 -10.74 -1.38 -5.35
CA THR A 125 -11.35 -2.68 -5.10
C THR A 125 -11.44 -3.08 -3.63
N GLN A 126 -10.61 -2.50 -2.76
CA GLN A 126 -10.60 -2.76 -1.33
C GLN A 126 -11.27 -1.61 -0.56
N PRO A 127 -11.79 -1.84 0.64
CA PRO A 127 -12.46 -0.78 1.41
C PRO A 127 -11.55 0.41 1.74
N GLN A 128 -10.26 0.17 1.98
CA GLN A 128 -9.31 1.19 2.40
C GLN A 128 -8.94 2.18 1.28
N LEU A 129 -8.63 3.42 1.65
CA LEU A 129 -8.12 4.47 0.76
C LEU A 129 -6.60 4.58 0.72
N TYR A 130 -5.88 3.57 1.21
CA TYR A 130 -4.43 3.53 1.17
C TYR A 130 -3.94 2.19 0.64
N ALA A 131 -2.70 2.16 0.15
CA ALA A 131 -2.05 0.94 -0.27
C ALA A 131 -0.57 0.94 0.09
N TYR A 132 -0.10 -0.16 0.65
CA TYR A 132 1.32 -0.37 0.89
C TYR A 132 2.00 -0.96 -0.33
N ASN A 133 3.18 -0.47 -0.65
CA ASN A 133 3.95 -0.88 -1.82
C ASN A 133 5.43 -1.03 -1.51
N HIS A 134 6.06 -2.09 -2.01
CA HIS A 134 7.46 -2.39 -1.73
C HIS A 134 8.44 -1.37 -2.33
N VAL A 135 8.07 -0.70 -3.41
CA VAL A 135 8.89 0.33 -4.07
C VAL A 135 8.57 1.71 -3.52
N PHE A 136 7.27 2.05 -3.48
CA PHE A 136 6.79 3.42 -3.22
C PHE A 136 6.41 3.65 -1.75
N GLY A 137 6.47 2.63 -0.92
CA GLY A 137 6.12 2.71 0.50
C GLY A 137 4.65 2.63 0.77
N MET A 138 4.02 3.74 1.02
CA MET A 138 2.59 3.85 1.21
C MET A 138 2.06 4.90 0.23
N PHE A 139 1.02 4.54 -0.47
CA PHE A 139 0.22 5.44 -1.28
C PHE A 139 -1.05 5.76 -0.49
N VAL A 140 -1.29 7.03 -0.22
CA VAL A 140 -2.54 7.53 0.35
C VAL A 140 -3.38 8.02 -0.80
N GLY A 141 -4.66 7.65 -0.83
CA GLY A 141 -5.59 8.09 -1.87
C GLY A 141 -5.72 9.62 -1.95
N LEU A 142 -6.62 10.09 -2.80
CA LEU A 142 -6.84 11.51 -3.04
C LEU A 142 -7.43 12.28 -1.84
N SER A 143 -7.71 11.61 -0.72
CA SER A 143 -8.18 12.29 0.47
C SER A 143 -7.05 13.11 1.09
N TRP A 144 -7.26 14.41 1.16
CA TRP A 144 -6.35 15.40 1.75
C TRP A 144 -6.30 15.32 3.28
N ASP A 145 -6.98 14.35 3.86
CA ASP A 145 -6.97 14.11 5.28
C ASP A 145 -5.57 13.65 5.72
N GLN A 146 -5.03 14.30 6.72
CA GLN A 146 -3.63 14.29 7.15
C GLN A 146 -3.13 12.95 7.70
N LEU A 147 -3.56 11.84 7.14
CA LEU A 147 -3.12 10.52 7.58
C LEU A 147 -1.67 10.29 7.18
N GLN A 148 -0.80 10.57 8.13
CA GLN A 148 0.55 10.03 8.05
C GLN A 148 0.49 8.53 8.35
N PRO A 149 1.18 7.70 7.55
CA PRO A 149 1.22 6.27 7.82
C PRO A 149 1.73 6.06 9.25
N PRO A 150 1.06 5.26 10.08
CA PRO A 150 1.60 4.92 11.39
C PRO A 150 3.01 4.35 11.20
N LEU A 151 4.01 5.03 11.77
CA LEU A 151 5.42 4.65 11.57
C LEU A 151 5.68 3.19 11.92
N GLY A 152 4.99 2.67 12.93
CA GLY A 152 5.06 1.26 13.34
C GLY A 152 4.60 0.30 12.24
N THR A 153 3.45 0.57 11.62
CA THR A 153 2.91 -0.24 10.51
C THR A 153 3.83 -0.19 9.30
N LEU A 154 4.35 1.00 8.96
CA LEU A 154 5.32 1.15 7.87
C LEU A 154 6.61 0.37 8.15
N LEU A 155 7.14 0.40 9.37
CA LEU A 155 8.31 -0.38 9.77
C LEU A 155 8.09 -1.88 9.59
N LEU A 156 6.95 -2.41 10.06
CA LEU A 156 6.59 -3.81 9.89
C LEU A 156 6.45 -4.18 8.41
N PHE A 157 5.84 -3.32 7.60
CA PHE A 157 5.78 -3.52 6.16
C PHE A 157 7.17 -3.51 5.51
N ARG A 158 8.10 -2.70 6.02
CA ARG A 158 9.50 -2.71 5.54
C ARG A 158 10.27 -3.95 5.98
N CYS A 159 9.93 -4.55 7.13
CA CYS A 159 10.41 -5.90 7.48
C CYS A 159 9.94 -6.95 6.47
N LEU A 160 8.68 -6.88 6.02
CA LEU A 160 8.17 -7.71 4.93
C LEU A 160 8.94 -7.48 3.62
N THR A 161 9.23 -6.21 3.28
CA THR A 161 10.05 -5.86 2.10
C THR A 161 11.44 -6.47 2.19
N LEU A 162 12.12 -6.38 3.34
CA LEU A 162 13.43 -7.00 3.58
C LEU A 162 13.37 -8.53 3.49
N SER A 163 12.31 -9.14 3.97
CA SER A 163 12.10 -10.58 3.86
C SER A 163 12.09 -11.02 2.39
N PHE A 164 11.39 -10.29 1.53
CA PHE A 164 11.42 -10.54 0.08
C PHE A 164 12.81 -10.27 -0.54
N VAL A 165 13.53 -9.25 -0.11
CA VAL A 165 14.92 -9.01 -0.55
C VAL A 165 15.78 -10.23 -0.22
N VAL A 166 15.73 -10.74 1.01
CA VAL A 166 16.50 -11.93 1.43
C VAL A 166 16.15 -13.15 0.57
N MET A 167 14.87 -13.40 0.34
CA MET A 167 14.41 -14.50 -0.52
C MET A 167 14.93 -14.35 -1.97
N MET A 168 14.82 -13.17 -2.56
CA MET A 168 15.31 -12.89 -3.92
C MET A 168 16.82 -13.08 -4.03
N LEU A 169 17.60 -12.67 -3.02
CA LEU A 169 19.04 -12.88 -3.00
C LEU A 169 19.40 -14.37 -2.89
N ALA A 170 18.69 -15.13 -2.07
CA ALA A 170 18.87 -16.58 -1.96
C ALA A 170 18.55 -17.29 -3.27
N VAL A 171 17.42 -16.96 -3.91
CA VAL A 171 17.04 -17.51 -5.24
C VAL A 171 18.09 -17.14 -6.30
N THR A 172 18.56 -15.90 -6.32
CA THR A 172 19.60 -15.45 -7.25
C THR A 172 20.89 -16.24 -7.06
N ALA A 173 21.30 -16.48 -5.79
CA ALA A 173 22.48 -17.29 -5.50
C ALA A 173 22.28 -18.76 -5.89
N ALA A 174 21.10 -19.31 -5.69
CA ALA A 174 20.75 -20.66 -6.15
C ALA A 174 20.85 -20.78 -7.68
N LEU A 175 20.24 -19.85 -8.41
CA LEU A 175 20.33 -19.81 -9.89
C LEU A 175 21.77 -19.69 -10.39
N ARG A 176 22.63 -18.91 -9.73
CA ARG A 176 24.06 -18.80 -10.06
C ARG A 176 24.84 -20.07 -9.71
N SER A 177 24.42 -20.80 -8.68
CA SER A 177 25.07 -22.05 -8.26
C SER A 177 24.74 -23.23 -9.19
N LEU A 178 23.58 -23.21 -9.86
CA LEU A 178 23.22 -24.23 -10.86
C LEU A 178 24.19 -24.26 -12.06
N ALA A 179 24.83 -23.13 -12.36
CA ALA A 179 25.82 -23.04 -13.43
C ALA A 179 27.23 -23.52 -12.99
N ARG A 180 27.41 -23.93 -11.73
CA ARG A 180 28.70 -24.36 -11.16
C ARG A 180 28.49 -25.53 -10.20
N PRO A 181 29.36 -26.57 -10.20
CA PRO A 181 29.25 -27.63 -9.21
C PRO A 181 29.34 -27.05 -7.78
N SER A 182 28.29 -27.21 -6.99
CA SER A 182 28.24 -26.73 -5.62
C SER A 182 28.17 -27.88 -4.63
N ARG A 183 28.85 -27.73 -3.49
CA ARG A 183 28.81 -28.68 -2.38
C ARG A 183 27.38 -28.73 -1.75
N ALA A 184 26.97 -29.89 -1.24
CA ALA A 184 25.66 -30.04 -0.59
C ALA A 184 25.46 -29.04 0.57
N SER A 185 26.50 -28.74 1.35
CA SER A 185 26.50 -27.72 2.40
C SER A 185 26.14 -26.32 1.89
N SER A 186 26.51 -25.98 0.66
CA SER A 186 26.15 -24.69 0.06
C SER A 186 24.67 -24.63 -0.29
N ARG A 187 24.05 -25.74 -0.69
CA ARG A 187 22.61 -25.82 -0.99
C ARG A 187 21.78 -25.70 0.27
N LEU A 188 22.19 -26.36 1.36
CA LEU A 188 21.55 -26.23 2.67
C LEU A 188 21.64 -24.80 3.21
N ALA A 189 22.79 -24.15 3.06
CA ALA A 189 22.96 -22.74 3.45
C ALA A 189 22.03 -21.80 2.66
N LEU A 190 21.85 -22.01 1.36
CA LEU A 190 20.92 -21.22 0.54
C LEU A 190 19.47 -21.48 0.93
N ALA A 191 19.10 -22.71 1.22
CA ALA A 191 17.77 -23.05 1.72
C ALA A 191 17.50 -22.38 3.08
N ALA A 192 18.48 -22.39 3.99
CA ALA A 192 18.36 -21.70 5.29
C ALA A 192 18.18 -20.18 5.12
N VAL A 193 18.94 -19.54 4.23
CA VAL A 193 18.78 -18.09 3.93
C VAL A 193 17.40 -17.83 3.31
N PHE A 194 16.90 -18.69 2.42
CA PHE A 194 15.57 -18.54 1.86
C PHE A 194 14.48 -18.65 2.94
N LEU A 195 14.59 -19.63 3.84
CA LEU A 195 13.65 -19.82 4.95
C LEU A 195 13.70 -18.64 5.94
N LEU A 196 14.89 -18.03 6.16
CA LEU A 196 15.04 -16.84 6.99
C LEU A 196 14.22 -15.65 6.44
N GLY A 197 14.03 -15.56 5.13
CA GLY A 197 13.11 -14.59 4.53
C GLY A 197 11.67 -15.07 4.51
N LEU A 198 11.43 -16.36 4.20
CA LEU A 198 10.09 -16.92 4.01
C LEU A 198 9.25 -16.90 5.31
N LEU A 199 9.84 -17.31 6.44
CA LEU A 199 9.10 -17.44 7.69
C LEU A 199 8.55 -16.08 8.17
N PRO A 200 9.35 -15.01 8.31
CA PRO A 200 8.78 -13.71 8.67
C PRO A 200 7.84 -13.16 7.62
N ALA A 201 8.09 -13.36 6.32
CA ALA A 201 7.17 -12.94 5.26
C ALA A 201 5.80 -13.63 5.41
N ALA A 202 5.78 -14.96 5.62
CA ALA A 202 4.56 -15.72 5.80
C ALA A 202 3.79 -15.26 7.06
N LEU A 203 4.50 -15.01 8.17
CA LEU A 203 3.89 -14.52 9.40
C LEU A 203 3.26 -13.13 9.23
N LEU A 204 3.99 -12.19 8.63
CA LEU A 204 3.50 -10.82 8.39
C LEU A 204 2.34 -10.80 7.40
N LEU A 205 2.39 -11.60 6.34
CA LEU A 205 1.28 -11.71 5.37
C LEU A 205 0.04 -12.36 5.97
N ARG A 206 0.20 -13.36 6.85
CA ARG A 206 -0.93 -13.98 7.55
C ARG A 206 -1.65 -12.98 8.46
N GLN A 207 -0.94 -12.02 8.99
CA GLN A 207 -1.46 -11.00 9.90
C GLN A 207 -1.68 -9.64 9.19
N ALA A 208 -1.70 -9.61 7.86
CA ALA A 208 -1.71 -8.37 7.08
C ALA A 208 -2.86 -7.42 7.44
N ASP A 209 -4.06 -7.97 7.67
CA ASP A 209 -5.23 -7.19 8.06
C ASP A 209 -5.08 -6.64 9.51
N ALA A 210 -4.68 -7.49 10.46
CA ALA A 210 -4.46 -7.08 11.85
C ALA A 210 -3.31 -6.06 12.01
N LEU A 211 -2.30 -6.13 11.13
CA LEU A 211 -1.17 -5.19 11.10
C LEU A 211 -1.48 -3.90 10.32
N GLY A 212 -2.64 -3.80 9.69
CA GLY A 212 -3.05 -2.64 8.92
C GLY A 212 -2.33 -2.49 7.58
N PHE A 213 -1.74 -3.55 7.01
CA PHE A 213 -1.16 -3.49 5.67
C PHE A 213 -2.23 -3.41 4.58
N ARG A 214 -3.37 -3.99 4.86
CA ARG A 214 -4.58 -3.93 4.05
C ARG A 214 -5.78 -4.11 4.99
N ASN A 215 -6.96 -3.72 4.51
CA ASN A 215 -8.22 -4.02 5.19
C ASN A 215 -9.18 -4.64 4.18
N SER A 216 -9.40 -5.94 4.30
CA SER A 216 -10.40 -6.61 3.50
C SER A 216 -11.81 -6.30 4.01
N GLU A 217 -12.81 -6.38 3.15
CA GLU A 217 -14.22 -6.28 3.55
C GLU A 217 -14.54 -7.29 4.67
N THR A 218 -13.96 -8.50 4.59
CA THR A 218 -14.10 -9.51 5.64
C THR A 218 -13.57 -9.00 6.98
N HIS A 219 -12.43 -8.29 6.98
CA HIS A 219 -11.88 -7.71 8.20
C HIS A 219 -12.76 -6.58 8.74
N LEU A 220 -13.25 -5.68 7.88
CA LEU A 220 -14.22 -4.66 8.29
C LEU A 220 -15.44 -5.29 8.97
N ARG A 221 -16.01 -6.35 8.38
CA ARG A 221 -17.14 -7.10 8.95
C ARG A 221 -16.81 -7.84 10.25
N THR A 222 -15.56 -8.08 10.58
CA THR A 222 -15.19 -8.61 11.91
C THR A 222 -15.08 -7.54 12.97
N VAL A 223 -14.81 -6.30 12.60
CA VAL A 223 -14.76 -5.15 13.53
C VAL A 223 -16.14 -4.53 13.66
N LEU A 224 -16.78 -4.19 12.54
CA LEU A 224 -18.16 -3.69 12.47
C LEU A 224 -19.11 -4.87 12.26
N HIS A 225 -19.22 -5.72 13.31
CA HIS A 225 -19.76 -7.07 13.15
C HIS A 225 -21.30 -7.17 13.20
N ALA A 226 -21.99 -6.09 13.56
CA ALA A 226 -23.45 -6.01 13.47
C ALA A 226 -23.91 -5.42 12.14
N THR A 227 -25.08 -5.83 11.69
CA THR A 227 -25.70 -5.30 10.48
C THR A 227 -27.16 -4.95 10.73
N LEU A 228 -27.50 -3.68 10.56
CA LEU A 228 -28.85 -3.17 10.53
C LEU A 228 -29.32 -3.10 9.08
N ARG A 229 -30.36 -3.86 8.73
CA ARG A 229 -30.94 -3.85 7.38
C ARG A 229 -32.17 -3.00 7.34
N THR A 230 -32.22 -2.10 6.38
CA THR A 230 -33.37 -1.29 6.04
C THR A 230 -33.87 -1.63 4.62
N GLU A 231 -34.78 -0.87 4.05
CA GLU A 231 -35.24 -1.09 2.68
C GLU A 231 -34.12 -0.89 1.65
N HIS A 232 -33.31 0.17 1.81
CA HIS A 232 -32.29 0.54 0.82
C HIS A 232 -30.85 0.33 1.30
N PHE A 233 -30.62 0.05 2.61
CA PHE A 233 -29.28 -0.04 3.20
C PHE A 233 -28.96 -1.37 3.86
N ASP A 234 -27.66 -1.71 3.83
CA ASP A 234 -27.00 -2.62 4.75
C ASP A 234 -26.00 -1.78 5.59
N ILE A 235 -26.37 -1.48 6.85
CA ILE A 235 -25.61 -0.62 7.74
C ILE A 235 -24.76 -1.49 8.66
N HIS A 236 -23.45 -1.45 8.53
CA HIS A 236 -22.50 -2.18 9.36
C HIS A 236 -21.97 -1.30 10.47
N TYR A 237 -22.00 -1.78 11.72
CA TYR A 237 -21.60 -1.03 12.90
C TYR A 237 -21.05 -1.95 13.99
N ASP A 238 -20.36 -1.36 14.97
CA ASP A 238 -19.99 -2.05 16.20
C ASP A 238 -21.09 -1.86 17.24
N PRO A 239 -21.79 -2.93 17.69
CA PRO A 239 -22.85 -2.82 18.67
C PRO A 239 -22.40 -2.34 20.06
N ALA A 240 -21.10 -2.38 20.37
CA ALA A 240 -20.57 -1.77 21.59
C ALA A 240 -20.58 -0.23 21.54
N SER A 241 -20.61 0.34 20.33
CA SER A 241 -20.52 1.80 20.12
C SER A 241 -21.86 2.44 19.77
N VAL A 242 -22.88 1.65 19.42
CA VAL A 242 -24.22 2.13 19.09
C VAL A 242 -25.22 1.63 20.13
N PRO A 243 -25.80 2.51 20.95
CA PRO A 243 -26.87 2.15 21.87
C PRO A 243 -28.06 1.57 21.11
N ALA A 244 -28.68 0.53 21.67
CA ALA A 244 -29.83 -0.12 21.01
C ALA A 244 -31.02 0.85 20.78
N GLY A 245 -31.15 1.89 21.59
CA GLY A 245 -32.15 2.96 21.43
C GLY A 245 -31.96 3.82 20.20
N ASP A 246 -30.72 3.96 19.70
CA ASP A 246 -30.37 4.84 18.58
C ASP A 246 -30.49 4.12 17.23
N LEU A 247 -30.64 2.79 17.22
CA LEU A 247 -30.72 2.02 15.97
C LEU A 247 -31.93 2.38 15.13
N ALA A 248 -33.07 2.68 15.76
CA ALA A 248 -34.27 3.12 15.04
C ALA A 248 -34.04 4.48 14.39
N PHE A 249 -33.45 5.43 15.11
CA PHE A 249 -33.08 6.74 14.58
C PHE A 249 -32.10 6.63 13.39
N ILE A 250 -31.06 5.81 13.53
CA ILE A 250 -30.08 5.59 12.45
C ILE A 250 -30.76 5.01 11.21
N ALA A 251 -31.66 4.04 11.37
CA ALA A 251 -32.41 3.45 10.26
C ALA A 251 -33.31 4.49 9.58
N ASP A 252 -34.09 5.21 10.37
CA ASP A 252 -35.05 6.20 9.89
C ASP A 252 -34.34 7.37 9.19
N GLU A 253 -33.20 7.83 9.74
CA GLU A 253 -32.39 8.90 9.15
C GLU A 253 -31.81 8.48 7.80
N HIS A 254 -31.28 7.26 7.68
CA HIS A 254 -30.77 6.73 6.40
C HIS A 254 -31.87 6.69 5.33
N GLU A 255 -33.05 6.16 5.66
CA GLU A 255 -34.17 6.05 4.71
C GLU A 255 -34.78 7.42 4.37
N PHE A 256 -34.85 8.34 5.36
CA PHE A 256 -35.31 9.69 5.14
C PHE A 256 -34.39 10.44 4.16
N GLN A 257 -33.07 10.45 4.44
CA GLN A 257 -32.11 11.12 3.57
C GLN A 257 -32.03 10.48 2.17
N PHE A 258 -32.17 9.16 2.08
CA PHE A 258 -32.26 8.47 0.79
C PHE A 258 -33.45 8.97 -0.03
N SER A 259 -34.63 9.04 0.59
CA SER A 259 -35.85 9.49 -0.08
C SER A 259 -35.76 10.95 -0.52
N ASP A 260 -35.20 11.81 0.34
CA ASP A 260 -35.03 13.23 0.05
C ASP A 260 -34.01 13.46 -1.10
N VAL A 261 -32.85 12.84 -1.04
CA VAL A 261 -31.82 12.95 -2.10
C VAL A 261 -32.32 12.38 -3.43
N ARG A 262 -32.99 11.22 -3.42
CA ARG A 262 -33.57 10.61 -4.60
C ARG A 262 -34.58 11.54 -5.27
N ALA A 263 -35.44 12.18 -4.47
CA ALA A 263 -36.44 13.14 -4.95
C ALA A 263 -35.77 14.41 -5.50
N ALA A 264 -34.77 14.96 -4.78
CA ALA A 264 -34.06 16.16 -5.19
C ALA A 264 -33.29 15.96 -6.49
N LEU A 265 -32.66 14.81 -6.68
CA LEU A 265 -31.94 14.48 -7.92
C LEU A 265 -32.86 14.00 -9.04
N ASN A 266 -34.13 13.72 -8.75
CA ASN A 266 -35.13 13.19 -9.67
C ASN A 266 -34.64 11.93 -10.44
N ILE A 267 -34.04 10.98 -9.69
CA ILE A 267 -33.48 9.73 -10.24
C ILE A 267 -34.21 8.51 -9.73
N ARG A 268 -34.04 7.40 -10.45
CA ARG A 268 -34.31 6.05 -9.95
C ARG A 268 -33.00 5.45 -9.48
N TYR A 269 -32.99 4.94 -8.26
CA TYR A 269 -31.83 4.28 -7.69
C TYR A 269 -32.27 2.95 -7.07
N ASP A 270 -31.88 1.85 -7.72
CA ASP A 270 -32.34 0.49 -7.38
C ASP A 270 -31.24 -0.35 -6.72
N ARG A 271 -30.06 0.23 -6.49
CA ARG A 271 -28.96 -0.46 -5.83
C ARG A 271 -29.09 -0.34 -4.31
N ARG A 272 -28.76 -1.42 -3.62
CA ARG A 272 -28.61 -1.40 -2.18
C ARG A 272 -27.30 -0.71 -1.81
N ILE A 273 -27.33 0.16 -0.81
CA ILE A 273 -26.17 0.94 -0.37
C ILE A 273 -25.60 0.30 0.90
N THR A 274 -24.30 0.08 0.92
CA THR A 274 -23.59 -0.34 2.13
C THR A 274 -23.11 0.89 2.89
N SER A 275 -23.51 1.03 4.16
CA SER A 275 -23.06 2.08 5.05
C SER A 275 -22.15 1.49 6.13
N TRP A 276 -20.89 1.93 6.17
CA TRP A 276 -19.92 1.55 7.19
C TRP A 276 -19.86 2.63 8.25
N LEU A 277 -20.45 2.36 9.44
CA LEU A 277 -20.48 3.29 10.56
C LEU A 277 -19.31 3.03 11.51
N TYR A 278 -18.40 3.98 11.59
CA TYR A 278 -17.24 3.91 12.46
C TYR A 278 -17.53 4.51 13.83
N PRO A 279 -17.09 3.84 14.93
CA PRO A 279 -17.34 4.30 16.28
C PRO A 279 -16.62 5.59 16.63
N ASP A 280 -15.45 5.81 16.02
CA ASP A 280 -14.56 6.92 16.28
C ASP A 280 -13.57 7.14 15.12
N ASP A 281 -12.95 8.31 15.12
CA ASP A 281 -11.97 8.75 14.13
C ASP A 281 -10.72 7.86 14.07
N GLU A 282 -10.26 7.34 15.22
CA GLU A 282 -9.08 6.46 15.28
C GLU A 282 -9.36 5.14 14.58
N THR A 283 -10.51 4.52 14.85
CA THR A 283 -10.94 3.28 14.21
C THR A 283 -11.15 3.49 12.71
N LYS A 284 -11.80 4.59 12.30
CA LYS A 284 -11.97 4.96 10.91
C LYS A 284 -10.64 5.18 10.21
N GLY A 285 -9.72 5.94 10.81
CA GLY A 285 -8.38 6.15 10.29
C GLY A 285 -7.61 4.85 10.09
N ARG A 286 -7.67 3.95 11.06
CA ARG A 286 -6.99 2.66 11.02
C ARG A 286 -7.56 1.70 9.97
N LEU A 287 -8.88 1.63 9.84
CA LEU A 287 -9.56 0.67 8.97
C LEU A 287 -9.74 1.17 7.54
N PHE A 288 -10.05 2.44 7.38
CA PHE A 288 -10.41 3.03 6.10
C PHE A 288 -9.32 3.94 5.52
N GLY A 289 -8.69 4.74 6.37
CA GLY A 289 -7.60 5.62 5.95
C GLY A 289 -7.92 7.11 5.95
N THR A 290 -9.12 7.52 6.38
CA THR A 290 -9.44 8.93 6.69
C THR A 290 -9.83 9.05 8.15
N VAL A 291 -9.56 10.19 8.77
CA VAL A 291 -9.92 10.48 10.17
C VAL A 291 -11.18 11.30 10.20
N THR A 292 -11.15 12.51 9.66
CA THR A 292 -12.23 13.49 9.75
C THR A 292 -13.11 13.56 8.50
N SER A 293 -12.61 13.09 7.34
CA SER A 293 -13.37 13.16 6.10
C SER A 293 -14.28 11.93 5.95
N GLU A 294 -15.55 12.16 5.69
CA GLU A 294 -16.49 11.14 5.25
C GLU A 294 -16.28 10.88 3.76
N VAL A 295 -16.56 9.69 3.29
CA VAL A 295 -16.27 9.31 1.89
C VAL A 295 -17.32 8.38 1.32
N ALA A 296 -17.87 8.75 0.19
CA ALA A 296 -18.66 7.87 -0.66
C ALA A 296 -17.78 7.16 -1.70
N ARG A 297 -18.14 5.93 -2.03
CA ARG A 297 -17.56 5.14 -3.11
C ARG A 297 -18.67 4.70 -4.09
N PRO A 298 -19.05 5.57 -5.01
CA PRO A 298 -20.21 5.40 -5.88
C PRO A 298 -20.16 4.11 -6.71
N TRP A 299 -18.98 3.70 -7.16
CA TRP A 299 -18.79 2.48 -7.96
C TRP A 299 -19.08 1.19 -7.19
N LEU A 300 -18.94 1.20 -5.86
CA LEU A 300 -19.29 0.09 -4.97
C LEU A 300 -20.66 0.24 -4.36
N ALA A 301 -21.32 1.40 -4.49
CA ALA A 301 -22.52 1.80 -3.78
C ALA A 301 -22.31 1.72 -2.26
N GLU A 302 -21.22 2.29 -1.77
CA GLU A 302 -20.90 2.30 -0.35
C GLU A 302 -20.49 3.68 0.15
N MET A 303 -20.63 3.89 1.45
CA MET A 303 -20.19 5.08 2.15
C MET A 303 -19.58 4.72 3.50
N HIS A 304 -18.62 5.53 3.92
CA HIS A 304 -17.84 5.38 5.12
C HIS A 304 -18.04 6.62 5.99
N ILE A 305 -18.76 6.49 7.10
CA ILE A 305 -19.23 7.61 7.93
C ILE A 305 -18.92 7.34 9.41
N GLY A 306 -18.47 8.35 10.13
CA GLY A 306 -18.41 8.35 11.59
C GLY A 306 -19.81 8.42 12.19
N ILE A 307 -20.04 7.72 13.30
CA ILE A 307 -21.35 7.78 14.00
C ILE A 307 -21.73 9.23 14.32
N ASP A 308 -20.78 10.02 14.80
CA ASP A 308 -21.00 11.43 15.16
C ASP A 308 -21.25 12.33 13.94
N ALA A 309 -20.95 11.87 12.73
CA ALA A 309 -21.10 12.62 11.51
C ALA A 309 -22.39 12.31 10.72
N ILE A 310 -23.23 11.38 11.19
CA ILE A 310 -24.47 10.98 10.50
C ILE A 310 -25.31 12.19 10.12
N GLU A 311 -25.68 13.02 11.09
CA GLU A 311 -26.56 14.17 10.86
C GLU A 311 -25.95 15.22 9.91
N ALA A 312 -24.64 15.40 9.95
CA ALA A 312 -23.94 16.41 9.17
C ALA A 312 -23.59 15.95 7.75
N SER A 313 -23.25 14.68 7.57
CA SER A 313 -22.57 14.21 6.35
C SER A 313 -23.33 13.15 5.58
N LEU A 314 -24.29 12.44 6.18
CA LEU A 314 -25.01 11.35 5.52
C LEU A 314 -25.64 11.77 4.18
N ARG A 315 -26.35 12.92 4.19
CA ARG A 315 -26.96 13.47 2.97
C ARG A 315 -25.93 13.78 1.90
N HIS A 316 -24.79 14.35 2.29
CA HIS A 316 -23.70 14.70 1.37
C HIS A 316 -23.13 13.45 0.68
N GLU A 317 -22.84 12.41 1.45
CA GLU A 317 -22.28 11.15 0.93
C GLU A 317 -23.31 10.41 0.05
N LEU A 318 -24.60 10.47 0.40
CA LEU A 318 -25.66 9.92 -0.43
C LEU A 318 -25.78 10.62 -1.79
N VAL A 319 -25.59 11.95 -1.84
CA VAL A 319 -25.53 12.67 -3.11
C VAL A 319 -24.42 12.12 -3.99
N HIS A 320 -23.23 11.90 -3.45
CA HIS A 320 -22.12 11.31 -4.20
C HIS A 320 -22.42 9.90 -4.70
N VAL A 321 -23.00 9.02 -3.84
CA VAL A 321 -23.37 7.65 -4.23
C VAL A 321 -24.39 7.67 -5.36
N MET A 322 -25.43 8.52 -5.26
CA MET A 322 -26.53 8.54 -6.21
C MET A 322 -26.21 9.32 -7.49
N ALA A 323 -25.39 10.37 -7.41
CA ALA A 323 -24.96 11.15 -8.57
C ALA A 323 -24.18 10.33 -9.60
N ALA A 324 -23.64 9.17 -9.20
CA ALA A 324 -23.04 8.21 -10.12
C ALA A 324 -23.98 7.69 -11.22
N GLU A 325 -25.29 7.87 -11.08
CA GLU A 325 -26.25 7.53 -12.14
C GLU A 325 -26.24 8.54 -13.31
N PHE A 326 -25.68 9.75 -13.11
CA PHE A 326 -25.55 10.77 -14.17
C PHE A 326 -24.31 10.60 -15.05
N GLY A 327 -23.35 9.78 -14.68
CA GLY A 327 -22.06 9.66 -15.36
C GLY A 327 -21.33 8.35 -15.15
N PRO A 328 -20.10 8.24 -15.65
CA PRO A 328 -19.29 7.05 -15.41
C PRO A 328 -18.96 6.92 -13.93
N ARG A 329 -19.43 5.85 -13.31
CA ARG A 329 -19.35 5.57 -11.86
C ARG A 329 -17.95 5.59 -11.24
N TYR A 330 -16.91 5.50 -12.07
CA TYR A 330 -15.50 5.48 -11.63
C TYR A 330 -14.83 6.85 -11.58
N ILE A 331 -15.48 7.86 -12.13
CA ILE A 331 -14.97 9.24 -12.11
C ILE A 331 -15.90 9.97 -11.14
N GLY A 332 -15.50 10.00 -9.89
CA GLY A 332 -16.21 10.78 -8.87
C GLY A 332 -16.26 12.25 -9.30
N VAL A 333 -17.45 12.79 -9.40
CA VAL A 333 -17.69 14.22 -9.57
C VAL A 333 -17.84 14.83 -8.20
#